data_fa28075ac7f840bc4cc07d27856e05f1
#
_entry.id   fa28075ac7f840bc4cc07d27856e05f1
#
_cell.length_a   1.000
_cell.length_b   1.000
_cell.length_c   1.000
_cell.angle_alpha   90.00
_cell.angle_beta   90.00
_cell.angle_gamma   90.00
#
_symmetry.space_group_name_H-M   'P 1'
#
loop_
_entity.id
_entity.type
_entity.pdbx_description
1 polymer ?
#
loop_
_entity_poly.entity_id
_entity_poly.type
_entity_poly.pdbx_seq_one_letter_code
_entity_poly.pdbx_strand_id
1 'polypeptide(L)'
;GADIVVTGRVADPSLAVAPCIYEHEWSLTDYDRIAQATIAGHLIECGTQVTGGIETDWLELADPVNLGFPVVEVARDGSFVVTKASGTGGKVDLLTVKEQFLYEM
;
A
#
# COMPACT_ATOMS: atom_id res chain seq x y z
N GLY A 1 -23.34 9.86 -8.03
CA GLY A 1 -22.43 8.73 -8.14
C GLY A 1 -23.02 7.49 -7.53
N ALA A 2 -22.34 6.35 -7.67
CA ALA A 2 -22.73 5.11 -6.99
C ALA A 2 -22.08 5.04 -5.61
N ASP A 3 -22.82 4.60 -4.60
CA ASP A 3 -22.30 4.41 -3.24
C ASP A 3 -21.52 3.08 -3.12
N ILE A 4 -21.87 2.12 -3.96
CA ILE A 4 -21.20 0.82 -4.01
C ILE A 4 -20.93 0.46 -5.47
N VAL A 5 -19.70 0.05 -5.77
CA VAL A 5 -19.30 -0.43 -7.09
C VAL A 5 -18.71 -1.83 -6.96
N VAL A 6 -19.27 -2.79 -7.67
CA VAL A 6 -18.76 -4.17 -7.72
C VAL A 6 -18.15 -4.38 -9.09
N THR A 7 -16.88 -4.73 -9.15
CA THR A 7 -16.14 -4.99 -10.39
C THR A 7 -15.71 -6.45 -10.46
N GLY A 8 -15.32 -6.90 -11.64
CA GLY A 8 -14.47 -8.08 -11.78
C GLY A 8 -13.04 -7.74 -11.32
N ARG A 9 -12.06 -8.61 -11.66
CA ARG A 9 -10.65 -8.36 -11.34
C ARG A 9 -10.15 -7.11 -12.07
N VAL A 10 -9.53 -6.23 -11.32
CA VAL A 10 -8.83 -5.02 -11.82
C VAL A 10 -7.36 -5.12 -11.42
N ALA A 11 -6.51 -4.23 -11.93
CA ALA A 11 -5.11 -4.17 -11.49
C ALA A 11 -5.05 -3.88 -9.99
N ASP A 12 -4.24 -4.64 -9.26
CA ASP A 12 -4.23 -4.66 -7.80
C ASP A 12 -4.06 -3.27 -7.15
N PRO A 13 -3.18 -2.37 -7.63
CA PRO A 13 -3.04 -1.04 -7.06
C PRO A 13 -4.19 -0.08 -7.40
N SER A 14 -5.12 -0.46 -8.29
CA SER A 14 -6.20 0.44 -8.75
C SER A 14 -7.09 0.93 -7.61
N LEU A 15 -7.26 0.15 -6.55
CA LEU A 15 -8.04 0.52 -5.38
C LEU A 15 -7.41 1.68 -4.59
N ALA A 16 -6.11 1.92 -4.74
CA ALA A 16 -5.41 3.08 -4.18
C ALA A 16 -5.32 4.22 -5.20
N VAL A 17 -5.02 3.91 -6.47
CA VAL A 17 -4.82 4.90 -7.53
C VAL A 17 -6.11 5.69 -7.82
N ALA A 18 -7.25 5.01 -7.94
CA ALA A 18 -8.50 5.67 -8.29
C ALA A 18 -8.96 6.70 -7.24
N PRO A 19 -8.95 6.41 -5.94
CA PRO A 19 -9.21 7.42 -4.92
C PRO A 19 -8.24 8.59 -4.95
N CYS A 20 -6.94 8.36 -5.18
CA CYS A 20 -5.95 9.43 -5.27
C CYS A 20 -6.23 10.37 -6.45
N ILE A 21 -6.55 9.82 -7.63
CA ILE A 21 -6.93 10.62 -8.81
C ILE A 21 -8.15 11.48 -8.48
N TYR A 22 -9.16 10.91 -7.86
CA TYR A 22 -10.40 11.62 -7.51
C TYR A 22 -10.17 12.71 -6.48
N GLU A 23 -9.54 12.37 -5.36
CA GLU A 23 -9.35 13.28 -4.20
C GLU A 23 -8.43 14.45 -4.56
N HIS A 24 -7.36 14.19 -5.29
CA HIS A 24 -6.35 15.19 -5.65
C HIS A 24 -6.62 15.86 -6.99
N GLU A 25 -7.70 15.48 -7.69
CA GLU A 25 -8.07 16.00 -9.00
C GLU A 25 -6.93 15.88 -10.03
N TRP A 26 -6.21 14.73 -10.00
CA TRP A 26 -5.13 14.51 -10.94
C TRP A 26 -5.64 14.23 -12.35
N SER A 27 -4.91 14.74 -13.34
CA SER A 27 -5.14 14.34 -14.73
C SER A 27 -4.76 12.87 -14.94
N LEU A 28 -5.51 12.17 -15.80
CA LEU A 28 -5.16 10.81 -16.22
C LEU A 28 -3.85 10.73 -17.02
N THR A 29 -3.28 11.87 -17.40
CA THR A 29 -1.98 11.99 -18.07
C THR A 29 -0.86 12.43 -17.12
N ASP A 30 -1.15 12.54 -15.82
CA ASP A 30 -0.17 12.88 -14.78
C ASP A 30 0.58 11.62 -14.33
N TYR A 31 1.38 11.09 -15.25
CA TYR A 31 2.00 9.77 -15.10
C TYR A 31 2.91 9.65 -13.89
N ASP A 32 3.60 10.71 -13.50
CA ASP A 32 4.49 10.67 -12.34
C ASP A 32 3.73 10.44 -11.04
N ARG A 33 2.62 11.15 -10.83
CA ARG A 33 1.76 10.98 -9.66
C ARG A 33 1.03 9.64 -9.67
N ILE A 34 0.52 9.25 -10.84
CA ILE A 34 -0.14 7.95 -11.02
C ILE A 34 0.84 6.81 -10.75
N ALA A 35 2.09 6.92 -11.20
CA ALA A 35 3.12 5.92 -10.92
C ALA A 35 3.40 5.82 -9.41
N GLN A 36 3.52 6.94 -8.70
CA GLN A 36 3.72 6.94 -7.26
C GLN A 36 2.53 6.32 -6.51
N ALA A 37 1.31 6.67 -6.87
CA ALA A 37 0.11 6.04 -6.29
C ALA A 37 0.02 4.54 -6.62
N THR A 38 0.49 4.14 -7.81
CA THR A 38 0.58 2.71 -8.18
C THR A 38 1.56 1.96 -7.27
N ILE A 39 2.71 2.54 -7.00
CA ILE A 39 3.68 1.98 -6.05
C ILE A 39 3.07 1.90 -4.65
N ALA A 40 2.46 2.99 -4.18
CA ALA A 40 1.79 3.02 -2.89
C ALA A 40 0.71 1.93 -2.78
N GLY A 41 -0.07 1.72 -3.85
CA GLY A 41 -1.09 0.67 -3.93
C GLY A 41 -0.51 -0.74 -3.83
N HIS A 42 0.60 -1.02 -4.51
CA HIS A 42 1.28 -2.32 -4.41
C HIS A 42 1.88 -2.57 -3.02
N LEU A 43 2.28 -1.53 -2.30
CA LEU A 43 2.80 -1.68 -0.94
C LEU A 43 1.73 -2.02 0.10
N ILE A 44 0.47 -1.63 -0.13
CA ILE A 44 -0.63 -1.95 0.78
C ILE A 44 -1.50 -3.10 0.30
N GLU A 45 -1.24 -3.63 -0.87
CA GLU A 45 -1.89 -4.81 -1.42
C GLU A 45 -1.50 -6.04 -0.60
N CYS A 46 -2.34 -7.07 -0.64
CA CYS A 46 -2.15 -8.32 0.10
C CYS A 46 -2.08 -8.18 1.64
N GLY A 47 -2.74 -7.18 2.20
CA GLY A 47 -2.95 -7.06 3.64
C GLY A 47 -1.67 -6.78 4.42
N THR A 48 -1.26 -7.67 5.30
CA THR A 48 -0.15 -7.46 6.22
C THR A 48 1.23 -7.82 5.66
N GLN A 49 1.37 -8.03 4.35
CA GLN A 49 2.63 -8.46 3.77
C GLN A 49 3.75 -7.44 4.02
N VAL A 50 3.55 -6.17 3.69
CA VAL A 50 4.56 -5.12 3.88
C VAL A 50 4.85 -4.81 5.34
N THR A 51 3.98 -5.22 6.26
CA THR A 51 4.18 -5.05 7.71
C THR A 51 4.82 -6.27 8.37
N GLY A 52 5.26 -7.24 7.57
CA GLY A 52 6.04 -8.39 8.02
C GLY A 52 5.46 -9.76 7.65
N GLY A 53 4.28 -9.82 7.01
CA GLY A 53 3.63 -11.08 6.68
C GLY A 53 4.41 -11.99 5.72
N ILE A 54 5.36 -11.44 4.96
CA ILE A 54 6.28 -12.18 4.07
C ILE A 54 7.75 -11.95 4.42
N GLU A 55 8.04 -11.36 5.58
CA GLU A 55 9.42 -11.06 5.95
C GLU A 55 10.26 -12.33 6.13
N THR A 56 11.44 -12.32 5.52
CA THR A 56 12.39 -13.43 5.60
C THR A 56 12.81 -13.71 7.05
N ASP A 57 13.04 -12.64 7.82
CA ASP A 57 13.46 -12.72 9.23
C ASP A 57 12.26 -12.63 10.20
N TRP A 58 11.16 -13.28 9.85
CA TRP A 58 9.89 -13.22 10.59
C TRP A 58 9.99 -13.60 12.08
N LEU A 59 11.00 -14.37 12.48
CA LEU A 59 11.26 -14.70 13.88
C LEU A 59 11.68 -13.50 14.74
N GLU A 60 12.13 -12.41 14.09
CA GLU A 60 12.52 -11.16 14.75
C GLU A 60 11.36 -10.17 14.87
N LEU A 61 10.21 -10.49 14.27
CA LEU A 61 9.05 -9.60 14.32
C LEU A 61 8.45 -9.54 15.73
N ALA A 62 8.15 -8.34 16.17
CA ALA A 62 7.37 -8.14 17.38
C ALA A 62 5.92 -8.54 17.11
N ASP A 63 5.36 -9.40 17.96
CA ASP A 63 3.96 -9.84 17.94
C ASP A 63 3.46 -10.27 16.53
N PRO A 64 4.04 -11.33 15.93
CA PRO A 64 3.69 -11.77 14.57
C PRO A 64 2.26 -12.28 14.44
N VAL A 65 1.59 -12.57 15.55
CA VAL A 65 0.18 -13.02 15.55
C VAL A 65 -0.79 -11.85 15.37
N ASN A 66 -0.37 -10.65 15.71
CA ASN A 66 -1.20 -9.45 15.67
C ASN A 66 -0.61 -8.38 14.73
N LEU A 67 -0.21 -8.80 13.54
CA LEU A 67 0.33 -7.88 12.53
C LEU A 67 -0.68 -6.79 12.16
N GLY A 68 -0.22 -5.54 12.17
CA GLY A 68 -1.04 -4.42 11.74
C GLY A 68 -1.15 -4.32 10.23
N PHE A 69 -2.33 -3.96 9.74
CA PHE A 69 -2.49 -3.60 8.33
C PHE A 69 -1.69 -2.33 8.01
N PRO A 70 -1.12 -2.25 6.80
CA PRO A 70 -0.43 -1.05 6.35
C PRO A 70 -1.41 0.10 6.15
N VAL A 71 -0.89 1.30 6.31
CA VAL A 71 -1.56 2.56 5.99
C VAL A 71 -0.65 3.34 5.07
N VAL A 72 -1.20 3.89 3.99
CA VAL A 72 -0.47 4.80 3.11
C VAL A 72 -1.12 6.18 3.15
N GLU A 73 -0.31 7.19 3.35
CA GLU A 73 -0.73 8.60 3.26
C GLU A 73 -0.13 9.18 1.97
N VAL A 74 -0.97 9.56 1.03
CA VAL A 74 -0.54 10.08 -0.27
C VAL A 74 -0.80 11.58 -0.33
N ALA A 75 0.24 12.37 -0.58
CA ALA A 75 0.13 13.80 -0.74
C ALA A 75 -0.30 14.20 -2.17
N ARG A 76 -0.73 15.45 -2.33
CA ARG A 76 -1.21 15.97 -3.62
C ARG A 76 -0.15 15.92 -4.73
N ASP A 77 1.12 16.00 -4.39
CA ASP A 77 2.24 15.92 -5.35
C ASP A 77 2.61 14.48 -5.73
N GLY A 78 1.92 13.48 -5.15
CA GLY A 78 2.14 12.06 -5.37
C GLY A 78 3.12 11.42 -4.38
N SER A 79 3.86 12.21 -3.61
CA SER A 79 4.71 11.65 -2.56
C SER A 79 3.87 10.92 -1.52
N PHE A 80 4.42 9.88 -0.91
CA PHE A 80 3.66 9.09 0.06
C PHE A 80 4.52 8.55 1.20
N VAL A 81 3.87 8.23 2.30
CA VAL A 81 4.46 7.57 3.45
C VAL A 81 3.70 6.28 3.72
N VAL A 82 4.44 5.20 3.96
CA VAL A 82 3.86 3.91 4.40
C VAL A 82 4.13 3.73 5.88
N THR A 83 3.09 3.40 6.61
CA THR A 83 3.12 3.11 8.05
C THR A 83 2.16 1.97 8.38
N LYS A 84 1.89 1.74 9.64
CA LYS A 84 0.88 0.80 10.12
C LYS A 84 0.13 1.33 11.32
N ALA A 85 -0.98 0.70 11.66
CA ALA A 85 -1.75 1.05 12.85
C ALA A 85 -0.89 0.93 14.11
N SER A 86 -0.97 1.95 14.97
CA SER A 86 -0.28 1.94 16.26
C SER A 86 -0.80 0.84 17.18
N GLY A 87 0.07 0.30 18.04
CA GLY A 87 -0.30 -0.75 18.99
C GLY A 87 -0.47 -2.15 18.38
N THR A 88 -0.10 -2.33 17.12
CA THR A 88 -0.08 -3.63 16.43
C THR A 88 1.34 -4.18 16.30
N GLY A 89 1.45 -5.49 16.09
CA GLY A 89 2.73 -6.17 15.80
C GLY A 89 3.26 -5.87 14.40
N GLY A 90 4.42 -6.44 14.09
CA GLY A 90 5.12 -6.21 12.84
C GLY A 90 5.84 -4.88 12.78
N LYS A 91 6.41 -4.58 11.62
CA LYS A 91 7.17 -3.34 11.35
C LYS A 91 7.02 -2.90 9.90
N VAL A 92 7.33 -1.64 9.63
CA VAL A 92 7.54 -1.12 8.27
C VAL A 92 8.95 -0.56 8.24
N ASP A 93 9.82 -1.17 7.47
CA ASP A 93 11.19 -0.74 7.27
C ASP A 93 11.65 -1.00 5.83
N LEU A 94 12.91 -0.70 5.56
CA LEU A 94 13.49 -0.86 4.22
C LEU A 94 13.44 -2.32 3.75
N LEU A 95 13.56 -3.29 4.66
CA LEU A 95 13.54 -4.70 4.30
C LEU A 95 12.14 -5.14 3.91
N THR A 96 11.15 -4.91 4.78
CA THR A 96 9.75 -5.28 4.50
C THR A 96 9.21 -4.62 3.23
N VAL A 97 9.57 -3.35 2.98
CA VAL A 97 9.20 -2.65 1.75
C VAL A 97 9.87 -3.25 0.52
N LYS A 98 11.15 -3.60 0.59
CA LYS A 98 11.85 -4.26 -0.54
C LYS A 98 11.27 -5.63 -0.84
N GLU A 99 10.97 -6.42 0.17
CA GLU A 99 10.38 -7.75 0.00
C GLU A 99 9.00 -7.66 -0.66
N GLN A 100 8.16 -6.71 -0.24
CA GLN A 100 6.88 -6.45 -0.88
C GLN A 100 7.04 -6.07 -2.35
N PHE A 101 7.98 -5.19 -2.67
CA PHE A 101 8.27 -4.84 -4.06
C PHE A 101 8.70 -6.03 -4.90
N LEU A 102 9.60 -6.85 -4.39
CA LEU A 102 10.08 -8.04 -5.11
C LEU A 102 8.98 -9.08 -5.30
N TYR A 103 8.02 -9.12 -4.38
CA TYR A 103 6.86 -10.01 -4.48
C TYR A 103 5.88 -9.55 -5.57
N GLU A 104 5.62 -8.25 -5.68
CA GLU A 104 4.61 -7.67 -6.56
C GLU A 104 5.12 -7.41 -8.00
N MET A 105 6.41 -7.26 -8.21
CA MET A 105 7.05 -6.99 -9.50
C MET A 105 7.94 -8.17 -9.95
#